data_4cb1df8c067457dbf6c4b9fd111a8b0a
#
_entry.id   4cb1df8c067457dbf6c4b9fd111a8b0a
#
_cell.length_a   1.000
_cell.length_b   1.000
_cell.length_c   1.000
_cell.angle_alpha   90.00
_cell.angle_beta   90.00
_cell.angle_gamma   90.00
#
_symmetry.space_group_name_H-M   'P 1'
#
loop_
_entity.id
_entity.type
_entity.pdbx_description
1 polymer ?
#
loop_
_entity_poly.entity_id
_entity_poly.type
_entity_poly.pdbx_seq_one_letter_code
_entity_poly.pdbx_strand_id
1 'polypeptide(L)'
;QADLLEERYKHAKPRKQLCQVSTQHYMFAVEAFVEMINSIKSDEYEFTIRETRTRDIINQVANMQSEIGILYLSDFNKNVINKLLREKHLVFHPLFRANLHVFISRDNPLAGKKKVTMEDLKPFPFIQYEQGSEGSFYFAEEAVWPEYSPKQINVTDRATILNFIIGLNGYTVCTGIDNGDLNNEKIVTVPLDTDETMLLGWITNERAKLSTAAQTYLDKLRTVIASHGYKLID
;
A
#
# COMPACT_ATOMS: atom_id res chain seq x y z
N GLN A 1 -41.51 -13.81 28.71
CA GLN A 1 -40.06 -13.94 28.41
C GLN A 1 -39.77 -13.89 26.90
N ALA A 2 -40.65 -14.42 26.05
CA ALA A 2 -40.51 -14.31 24.60
C ALA A 2 -40.65 -12.87 24.11
N ASP A 3 -41.65 -12.13 24.64
CA ASP A 3 -41.86 -10.72 24.26
C ASP A 3 -40.69 -9.79 24.67
N LEU A 4 -40.06 -10.07 25.81
CA LEU A 4 -38.86 -9.34 26.26
C LEU A 4 -37.61 -9.63 25.41
N LEU A 5 -37.52 -10.80 24.81
CA LEU A 5 -36.48 -11.15 23.87
C LEU A 5 -36.73 -10.50 22.51
N GLU A 6 -37.98 -10.48 22.04
CA GLU A 6 -38.36 -9.78 20.79
C GLU A 6 -38.15 -8.27 20.90
N GLU A 7 -38.48 -7.62 22.03
CA GLU A 7 -38.19 -6.21 22.25
C GLU A 7 -36.68 -5.92 22.29
N ARG A 8 -35.88 -6.77 22.91
CA ARG A 8 -34.40 -6.63 22.87
C ARG A 8 -33.82 -6.79 21.47
N TYR A 9 -34.40 -7.65 20.62
CA TYR A 9 -34.00 -7.78 19.23
C TYR A 9 -34.47 -6.64 18.34
N LYS A 10 -35.66 -6.06 18.60
CA LYS A 10 -36.20 -4.89 17.89
C LYS A 10 -35.45 -3.59 18.21
N HIS A 11 -34.81 -3.51 19.37
CA HIS A 11 -33.96 -2.38 19.79
C HIS A 11 -32.46 -2.67 19.76
N ALA A 12 -32.04 -3.80 19.13
CA ALA A 12 -30.64 -4.00 18.81
C ALA A 12 -30.21 -2.91 17.84
N LYS A 13 -29.47 -1.90 18.34
CA LYS A 13 -28.85 -0.90 17.48
C LYS A 13 -28.14 -1.63 16.34
N PRO A 14 -28.25 -1.15 15.08
CA PRO A 14 -27.52 -1.74 13.98
C PRO A 14 -26.06 -1.88 14.39
N ARG A 15 -25.53 -3.09 14.26
CA ARG A 15 -24.17 -3.39 14.73
C ARG A 15 -23.22 -2.57 13.87
N LYS A 16 -22.52 -1.62 14.50
CA LYS A 16 -21.54 -0.75 13.84
C LYS A 16 -20.63 -1.60 12.94
N GLN A 17 -20.55 -1.26 11.66
CA GLN A 17 -19.66 -1.98 10.75
C GLN A 17 -18.21 -1.64 11.07
N LEU A 18 -17.37 -2.65 11.12
CA LEU A 18 -15.94 -2.52 11.38
C LEU A 18 -15.17 -3.02 10.16
N CYS A 19 -14.11 -2.33 9.79
CA CYS A 19 -13.13 -2.78 8.83
C CYS A 19 -11.78 -2.16 9.17
N GLN A 20 -10.74 -2.97 9.22
CA GLN A 20 -9.39 -2.51 9.53
C GLN A 20 -8.42 -3.06 8.48
N VAL A 21 -7.72 -2.15 7.79
CA VAL A 21 -6.74 -2.44 6.75
C VAL A 21 -5.41 -1.82 7.14
N SER A 22 -4.32 -2.55 6.92
CA SER A 22 -2.95 -2.04 7.02
C SER A 22 -2.29 -2.16 5.67
N THR A 23 -1.52 -1.17 5.26
CA THR A 23 -0.91 -1.14 3.93
C THR A 23 0.45 -0.48 3.98
N GLN A 24 1.36 -0.88 3.09
CA GLN A 24 2.46 -0.01 2.70
C GLN A 24 1.87 1.27 2.07
N HIS A 25 2.71 2.26 1.78
CA HIS A 25 2.24 3.59 1.36
C HIS A 25 1.77 3.61 -0.11
N TYR A 26 0.66 2.90 -0.39
CA TYR A 26 0.06 2.78 -1.71
C TYR A 26 -1.20 3.63 -1.89
N MET A 27 -1.17 4.54 -2.85
CA MET A 27 -2.31 5.42 -3.16
C MET A 27 -3.55 4.65 -3.60
N PHE A 28 -3.39 3.61 -4.42
CA PHE A 28 -4.50 2.76 -4.86
C PHE A 28 -5.22 2.05 -3.70
N ALA A 29 -4.50 1.76 -2.61
CA ALA A 29 -5.09 1.14 -1.42
C ALA A 29 -6.01 2.12 -0.68
N VAL A 30 -5.61 3.39 -0.60
CA VAL A 30 -6.43 4.47 0.00
C VAL A 30 -7.61 4.82 -0.90
N GLU A 31 -7.41 4.90 -2.21
CA GLU A 31 -8.49 5.13 -3.19
C GLU A 31 -9.58 4.07 -3.08
N ALA A 32 -9.19 2.79 -3.07
CA ALA A 32 -10.11 1.68 -2.89
C ALA A 32 -10.88 1.75 -1.55
N PHE A 33 -10.24 2.27 -0.50
CA PHE A 33 -10.88 2.43 0.80
C PHE A 33 -11.93 3.56 0.77
N VAL A 34 -11.65 4.65 0.07
CA VAL A 34 -12.63 5.72 -0.18
C VAL A 34 -13.81 5.18 -0.99
N GLU A 35 -13.56 4.43 -2.06
CA GLU A 35 -14.59 3.80 -2.89
C GLU A 35 -15.46 2.81 -2.08
N MET A 36 -14.85 2.04 -1.17
CA MET A 36 -15.59 1.17 -0.26
C MET A 36 -16.52 1.98 0.62
N ILE A 37 -16.03 3.03 1.29
CA ILE A 37 -16.84 3.87 2.19
C ILE A 37 -18.01 4.47 1.43
N ASN A 38 -17.79 5.02 0.24
CA ASN A 38 -18.82 5.62 -0.60
C ASN A 38 -19.90 4.62 -1.05
N SER A 39 -19.57 3.33 -1.10
CA SER A 39 -20.51 2.27 -1.49
C SER A 39 -21.35 1.71 -0.33
N ILE A 40 -20.97 2.00 0.91
CA ILE A 40 -21.66 1.50 2.11
C ILE A 40 -22.87 2.39 2.44
N LYS A 41 -24.03 1.75 2.57
CA LYS A 41 -25.30 2.43 2.87
C LYS A 41 -25.61 2.50 4.39
N SER A 42 -24.60 2.36 5.24
CA SER A 42 -24.80 2.40 6.70
C SER A 42 -24.46 3.78 7.24
N ASP A 43 -25.32 4.28 8.12
CA ASP A 43 -25.08 5.55 8.83
C ASP A 43 -24.11 5.38 10.02
N GLU A 44 -23.80 4.13 10.41
CA GLU A 44 -22.91 3.83 11.53
C GLU A 44 -21.79 2.87 11.10
N TYR A 45 -20.56 3.36 11.05
CA TYR A 45 -19.36 2.57 10.79
C TYR A 45 -18.15 3.08 11.58
N GLU A 46 -17.15 2.23 11.73
CA GLU A 46 -15.82 2.58 12.22
C GLU A 46 -14.79 1.83 11.39
N PHE A 47 -14.20 2.55 10.47
CA PHE A 47 -13.22 2.00 9.55
C PHE A 47 -11.86 2.59 9.83
N THR A 48 -10.83 1.76 9.70
CA THR A 48 -9.45 2.17 9.93
C THR A 48 -8.58 1.70 8.78
N ILE A 49 -7.85 2.61 8.16
CA ILE A 49 -6.74 2.30 7.28
C ILE A 49 -5.45 2.83 7.91
N ARG A 50 -4.38 2.03 7.90
CA ARG A 50 -3.06 2.39 8.43
C ARG A 50 -2.04 2.23 7.33
N GLU A 51 -1.42 3.33 6.94
CA GLU A 51 -0.19 3.28 6.15
C GLU A 51 0.98 3.11 7.14
N THR A 52 1.72 2.01 7.03
CA THR A 52 2.74 1.66 8.02
C THR A 52 3.79 0.70 7.46
N ARG A 53 4.83 0.44 8.25
CA ARG A 53 5.97 -0.40 7.90
C ARG A 53 5.56 -1.84 7.59
N THR A 54 6.26 -2.47 6.68
CA THR A 54 5.99 -3.85 6.24
C THR A 54 5.89 -4.84 7.41
N ARG A 55 6.80 -4.75 8.38
CA ARG A 55 6.78 -5.63 9.57
C ARG A 55 5.55 -5.38 10.45
N ASP A 56 5.14 -4.13 10.58
CA ASP A 56 3.95 -3.76 11.38
C ASP A 56 2.66 -4.24 10.71
N ILE A 57 2.57 -4.16 9.39
CA ILE A 57 1.45 -4.75 8.62
C ILE A 57 1.32 -6.24 8.93
N ILE A 58 2.41 -7.00 8.81
CA ILE A 58 2.45 -8.43 9.07
C ILE A 58 2.01 -8.73 10.52
N ASN A 59 2.52 -7.97 11.49
CA ASN A 59 2.18 -8.16 12.90
C ASN A 59 0.71 -7.81 13.19
N GLN A 60 0.18 -6.73 12.61
CA GLN A 60 -1.20 -6.31 12.81
C GLN A 60 -2.20 -7.33 12.26
N VAL A 61 -1.91 -7.94 11.10
CA VAL A 61 -2.75 -9.02 10.54
C VAL A 61 -2.60 -10.30 11.36
N ALA A 62 -1.38 -10.66 11.79
CA ALA A 62 -1.15 -11.83 12.64
C ALA A 62 -1.91 -11.74 13.97
N ASN A 63 -1.96 -10.54 14.57
CA ASN A 63 -2.63 -10.28 15.83
C ASN A 63 -4.13 -9.91 15.66
N MET A 64 -4.69 -10.06 14.45
CA MET A 64 -6.09 -9.72 14.13
C MET A 64 -6.47 -8.24 14.43
N GLN A 65 -5.50 -7.35 14.44
CA GLN A 65 -5.69 -5.89 14.54
C GLN A 65 -6.03 -5.27 13.18
N SER A 66 -5.75 -5.98 12.11
CA SER A 66 -6.19 -5.68 10.75
C SER A 66 -6.66 -6.96 10.08
N GLU A 67 -7.75 -6.87 9.33
CA GLU A 67 -8.29 -8.01 8.59
C GLU A 67 -7.48 -8.27 7.31
N ILE A 68 -6.96 -7.20 6.72
CA ILE A 68 -6.23 -7.21 5.46
C ILE A 68 -4.93 -6.42 5.65
N GLY A 69 -3.83 -6.97 5.15
CA GLY A 69 -2.58 -6.26 4.98
C GLY A 69 -2.20 -6.19 3.50
N ILE A 70 -1.72 -5.06 3.02
CA ILE A 70 -1.27 -4.90 1.62
C ILE A 70 0.22 -4.66 1.59
N LEU A 71 0.95 -5.49 0.85
CA LEU A 71 2.40 -5.42 0.68
C LEU A 71 2.82 -6.02 -0.66
N TYR A 72 4.10 -5.88 -1.00
CA TYR A 72 4.65 -6.50 -2.20
C TYR A 72 5.67 -7.59 -1.88
N LEU A 73 5.85 -8.47 -2.86
CA LEU A 73 6.97 -9.40 -2.96
C LEU A 73 7.80 -9.08 -4.21
N SER A 74 9.11 -9.26 -4.11
CA SER A 74 10.06 -9.21 -5.22
C SER A 74 10.95 -10.44 -5.17
N ASP A 75 11.79 -10.64 -6.19
CA ASP A 75 12.76 -11.73 -6.16
C ASP A 75 13.75 -11.61 -5.00
N PHE A 76 14.02 -10.39 -4.55
CA PHE A 76 14.90 -10.11 -3.41
C PHE A 76 14.26 -10.49 -2.06
N ASN A 77 13.01 -10.09 -1.80
CA ASN A 77 12.42 -10.19 -0.45
C ASN A 77 11.50 -11.41 -0.25
N LYS A 78 11.01 -12.07 -1.33
CA LYS A 78 9.97 -13.10 -1.28
C LYS A 78 10.27 -14.26 -0.33
N ASN A 79 11.52 -14.69 -0.24
CA ASN A 79 11.90 -15.84 0.61
C ASN A 79 11.78 -15.50 2.09
N VAL A 80 12.24 -14.31 2.48
CA VAL A 80 12.19 -13.83 3.87
C VAL A 80 10.76 -13.52 4.29
N ILE A 81 10.03 -12.78 3.45
CA ILE A 81 8.63 -12.41 3.73
C ILE A 81 7.76 -13.67 3.80
N ASN A 82 7.81 -14.57 2.80
CA ASN A 82 7.00 -15.80 2.81
C ASN A 82 7.32 -16.72 3.99
N LYS A 83 8.58 -16.79 4.44
CA LYS A 83 8.93 -17.53 5.65
C LYS A 83 8.22 -16.92 6.87
N LEU A 84 8.30 -15.61 7.04
CA LEU A 84 7.65 -14.89 8.15
C LEU A 84 6.13 -15.04 8.10
N LEU A 85 5.50 -14.95 6.91
CA LEU A 85 4.05 -15.16 6.75
C LEU A 85 3.63 -16.56 7.23
N ARG A 86 4.34 -17.60 6.80
CA ARG A 86 4.07 -18.99 7.24
C ARG A 86 4.20 -19.16 8.76
N GLU A 87 5.26 -18.61 9.36
CA GLU A 87 5.48 -18.67 10.81
C GLU A 87 4.33 -18.01 11.60
N LYS A 88 3.68 -17.01 10.99
CA LYS A 88 2.55 -16.27 11.60
C LYS A 88 1.17 -16.73 11.14
N HIS A 89 1.08 -17.84 10.40
CA HIS A 89 -0.19 -18.35 9.85
C HIS A 89 -0.92 -17.33 8.97
N LEU A 90 -0.18 -16.63 8.13
CA LEU A 90 -0.70 -15.68 7.17
C LEU A 90 -0.60 -16.23 5.75
N VAL A 91 -1.59 -15.91 4.93
CA VAL A 91 -1.67 -16.28 3.51
C VAL A 91 -1.51 -15.03 2.67
N PHE A 92 -0.62 -15.10 1.67
CA PHE A 92 -0.45 -14.07 0.66
C PHE A 92 -1.30 -14.39 -0.57
N HIS A 93 -2.08 -13.41 -1.01
CA HIS A 93 -2.94 -13.49 -2.18
C HIS A 93 -2.42 -12.48 -3.22
N PRO A 94 -1.90 -12.91 -4.36
CA PRO A 94 -1.41 -12.00 -5.39
C PRO A 94 -2.56 -11.16 -5.98
N LEU A 95 -2.28 -9.92 -6.33
CA LEU A 95 -3.21 -9.00 -6.99
C LEU A 95 -2.79 -8.64 -8.40
N PHE A 96 -1.58 -8.08 -8.54
CA PHE A 96 -1.04 -7.67 -9.83
C PHE A 96 0.48 -7.54 -9.76
N ARG A 97 1.11 -7.47 -10.93
CA ARG A 97 2.54 -7.21 -11.07
C ARG A 97 2.75 -5.82 -11.64
N ALA A 98 3.62 -5.04 -10.99
CA ALA A 98 3.98 -3.70 -11.42
C ALA A 98 5.44 -3.65 -11.87
N ASN A 99 5.70 -3.01 -13.01
CA ASN A 99 7.02 -2.52 -13.37
C ASN A 99 7.34 -1.28 -12.51
N LEU A 100 8.62 -1.09 -12.21
CA LEU A 100 9.02 0.00 -11.34
C LEU A 100 8.98 1.35 -12.06
N HIS A 101 8.60 2.35 -11.33
CA HIS A 101 8.60 3.76 -11.71
C HIS A 101 9.28 4.57 -10.63
N VAL A 102 9.55 5.82 -10.91
CA VAL A 102 9.93 6.81 -9.91
C VAL A 102 8.90 7.92 -9.84
N PHE A 103 8.61 8.37 -8.62
CA PHE A 103 7.95 9.65 -8.40
C PHE A 103 9.01 10.74 -8.37
N ILE A 104 8.83 11.78 -9.20
CA ILE A 104 9.65 12.97 -9.25
C ILE A 104 8.77 14.20 -9.39
N SER A 105 9.34 15.38 -9.08
CA SER A 105 8.69 16.65 -9.36
C SER A 105 8.49 16.83 -10.87
N ARG A 106 7.38 17.43 -11.28
CA ARG A 106 7.16 17.87 -12.67
C ARG A 106 8.26 18.83 -13.18
N ASP A 107 8.88 19.58 -12.26
CA ASP A 107 9.98 20.50 -12.57
C ASP A 107 11.34 19.80 -12.63
N ASN A 108 11.40 18.48 -12.35
CA ASN A 108 12.64 17.72 -12.46
C ASN A 108 13.05 17.58 -13.94
N PRO A 109 14.35 17.78 -14.28
CA PRO A 109 14.83 17.62 -15.65
C PRO A 109 14.51 16.26 -16.29
N LEU A 110 14.27 15.24 -15.47
CA LEU A 110 13.94 13.89 -15.93
C LEU A 110 12.44 13.68 -16.20
N ALA A 111 11.58 14.63 -15.82
CA ALA A 111 10.11 14.47 -15.88
C ALA A 111 9.57 14.23 -17.31
N GLY A 112 10.28 14.73 -18.32
CA GLY A 112 9.92 14.54 -19.74
C GLY A 112 10.53 13.29 -20.40
N LYS A 113 11.35 12.51 -19.67
CA LYS A 113 11.96 11.30 -20.22
C LYS A 113 10.93 10.17 -20.31
N LYS A 114 11.03 9.35 -21.36
CA LYS A 114 10.21 8.14 -21.51
C LYS A 114 10.59 7.06 -20.50
N LYS A 115 11.84 7.06 -20.03
CA LYS A 115 12.42 6.10 -19.11
C LYS A 115 13.66 6.70 -18.46
N VAL A 116 13.93 6.38 -17.21
CA VAL A 116 15.12 6.81 -16.46
C VAL A 116 15.86 5.59 -15.91
N THR A 117 17.17 5.74 -15.76
CA THR A 117 18.03 4.74 -15.12
C THR A 117 18.39 5.17 -13.70
N MET A 118 18.87 4.24 -12.86
CA MET A 118 19.43 4.60 -11.54
C MET A 118 20.63 5.56 -11.66
N GLU A 119 21.37 5.52 -12.77
CA GLU A 119 22.47 6.45 -13.05
C GLU A 119 21.96 7.88 -13.28
N ASP A 120 20.87 8.06 -14.04
CA ASP A 120 20.22 9.37 -14.24
C ASP A 120 19.78 10.00 -12.91
N LEU A 121 19.43 9.18 -11.92
CA LEU A 121 18.89 9.58 -10.62
C LEU A 121 19.98 9.98 -9.59
N LYS A 122 21.23 9.63 -9.79
CA LYS A 122 22.34 9.91 -8.85
C LYS A 122 22.47 11.36 -8.38
N PRO A 123 22.21 12.39 -9.22
CA PRO A 123 22.32 13.80 -8.78
C PRO A 123 21.26 14.20 -7.74
N PHE A 124 20.15 13.47 -7.66
CA PHE A 124 18.96 13.82 -6.89
C PHE A 124 18.89 13.08 -5.56
N PRO A 125 18.31 13.68 -4.50
CA PRO A 125 18.11 12.99 -3.24
C PRO A 125 17.19 11.75 -3.40
N PHE A 126 17.65 10.62 -2.91
CA PHE A 126 16.81 9.43 -2.76
C PHE A 126 16.00 9.52 -1.48
N ILE A 127 14.68 9.39 -1.58
CA ILE A 127 13.76 9.46 -0.45
C ILE A 127 13.08 8.12 -0.32
N GLN A 128 13.12 7.54 0.88
CA GLN A 128 12.57 6.22 1.16
C GLN A 128 11.78 6.20 2.46
N TYR A 129 10.93 5.19 2.61
CA TYR A 129 10.20 4.95 3.86
C TYR A 129 11.09 4.24 4.88
N GLU A 130 11.14 4.81 6.08
CA GLU A 130 11.92 4.27 7.21
C GLU A 130 11.26 3.00 7.75
N GLN A 131 12.05 1.92 7.94
CA GLN A 131 11.56 0.62 8.38
C GLN A 131 11.88 0.29 9.86
N GLY A 132 12.32 1.29 10.65
CA GLY A 132 12.65 1.13 12.06
C GLY A 132 14.06 0.60 12.32
N SER A 133 14.42 0.53 13.59
CA SER A 133 15.76 0.11 14.04
C SER A 133 16.09 -1.37 13.73
N GLU A 134 15.05 -2.20 13.58
CA GLU A 134 15.18 -3.60 13.15
C GLU A 134 15.02 -3.76 11.64
N GLY A 135 15.01 -2.63 10.90
CA GLY A 135 14.77 -2.57 9.46
C GLY A 135 15.87 -3.29 8.69
N SER A 136 15.51 -4.45 8.15
CA SER A 136 16.28 -5.11 7.11
C SER A 136 15.79 -4.64 5.76
N PHE A 137 16.66 -4.54 4.77
CA PHE A 137 16.31 -4.24 3.37
C PHE A 137 15.18 -5.13 2.81
N TYR A 138 15.01 -6.35 3.37
CA TYR A 138 13.89 -7.23 3.00
C TYR A 138 12.51 -6.66 3.32
N PHE A 139 12.43 -5.65 4.18
CA PHE A 139 11.17 -4.99 4.55
C PHE A 139 11.01 -3.60 3.92
N ALA A 140 11.99 -3.15 3.10
CA ALA A 140 11.89 -1.88 2.39
C ALA A 140 10.63 -1.84 1.50
N GLU A 141 10.07 -0.66 1.33
CA GLU A 141 8.91 -0.45 0.45
C GLU A 141 9.35 -0.16 -0.99
N GLU A 142 10.56 0.27 -1.18
CA GLU A 142 11.22 0.43 -2.47
C GLU A 142 11.82 -0.91 -2.91
N ALA A 143 11.48 -1.37 -4.11
CA ALA A 143 11.98 -2.66 -4.62
C ALA A 143 13.43 -2.61 -5.12
N VAL A 144 13.91 -1.42 -5.46
CA VAL A 144 15.31 -1.13 -5.80
C VAL A 144 15.74 0.18 -5.14
N TRP A 145 17.03 0.28 -4.86
CA TRP A 145 17.68 1.46 -4.28
C TRP A 145 19.06 1.65 -4.90
N PRO A 146 19.61 2.87 -4.87
CA PRO A 146 20.95 3.12 -5.40
C PRO A 146 22.01 2.37 -4.59
N GLU A 147 23.01 1.80 -5.26
CA GLU A 147 24.18 1.19 -4.59
C GLU A 147 24.85 2.17 -3.63
N TYR A 148 24.89 3.44 -4.03
CA TYR A 148 25.40 4.54 -3.24
C TYR A 148 24.57 5.79 -3.49
N SER A 149 24.00 6.35 -2.43
CA SER A 149 23.33 7.64 -2.47
C SER A 149 23.93 8.57 -1.44
N PRO A 150 24.65 9.62 -1.86
CA PRO A 150 25.21 10.62 -0.92
C PRO A 150 24.12 11.49 -0.29
N LYS A 151 22.91 11.49 -0.86
CA LYS A 151 21.74 12.27 -0.43
C LYS A 151 20.56 11.34 -0.20
N GLN A 152 20.48 10.77 0.99
CA GLN A 152 19.39 9.88 1.37
C GLN A 152 18.57 10.50 2.49
N ILE A 153 17.24 10.43 2.35
CA ILE A 153 16.28 10.95 3.32
C ILE A 153 15.30 9.84 3.66
N ASN A 154 15.14 9.58 4.97
CA ASN A 154 14.17 8.61 5.46
C ASN A 154 12.94 9.36 5.98
N VAL A 155 11.75 8.91 5.62
CA VAL A 155 10.47 9.48 6.01
C VAL A 155 9.53 8.41 6.56
N THR A 156 8.49 8.83 7.25
CA THR A 156 7.52 7.91 7.87
C THR A 156 6.11 8.04 7.32
N ASP A 157 5.87 9.01 6.43
CA ASP A 157 4.55 9.27 5.88
C ASP A 157 4.62 9.81 4.46
N ARG A 158 3.52 9.60 3.74
CA ARG A 158 3.39 9.94 2.33
C ARG A 158 3.35 11.44 2.06
N ALA A 159 2.77 12.24 2.93
CA ALA A 159 2.72 13.70 2.73
C ALA A 159 4.13 14.29 2.80
N THR A 160 4.94 13.82 3.74
CA THR A 160 6.33 14.25 3.89
C THR A 160 7.18 13.85 2.68
N ILE A 161 7.04 12.62 2.16
CA ILE A 161 7.81 12.20 0.97
C ILE A 161 7.48 13.06 -0.25
N LEU A 162 6.19 13.37 -0.48
CA LEU A 162 5.76 14.22 -1.59
C LEU A 162 6.31 15.65 -1.46
N ASN A 163 6.31 16.21 -0.25
CA ASN A 163 6.89 17.52 0.01
C ASN A 163 8.40 17.57 -0.29
N PHE A 164 9.14 16.53 0.06
CA PHE A 164 10.58 16.46 -0.24
C PHE A 164 10.87 16.22 -1.72
N ILE A 165 10.03 15.42 -2.41
CA ILE A 165 10.13 15.27 -3.87
C ILE A 165 9.99 16.64 -4.54
N ILE A 166 9.01 17.46 -4.16
CA ILE A 166 8.78 18.79 -4.71
C ILE A 166 9.87 19.78 -4.26
N GLY A 167 10.11 19.87 -2.94
CA GLY A 167 10.94 20.92 -2.36
C GLY A 167 12.45 20.72 -2.56
N LEU A 168 12.91 19.48 -2.70
CA LEU A 168 14.32 19.12 -2.86
C LEU A 168 14.63 18.52 -4.24
N ASN A 169 13.61 18.41 -5.10
CA ASN A 169 13.74 17.75 -6.40
C ASN A 169 14.24 16.28 -6.26
N GLY A 170 13.82 15.62 -5.19
CA GLY A 170 14.18 14.24 -4.89
C GLY A 170 13.35 13.22 -5.68
N TYR A 171 13.59 11.94 -5.43
CA TYR A 171 12.84 10.86 -6.03
C TYR A 171 12.61 9.70 -5.05
N THR A 172 11.57 8.93 -5.30
CA THR A 172 11.35 7.62 -4.67
C THR A 172 10.93 6.60 -5.72
N VAL A 173 11.16 5.30 -5.43
CA VAL A 173 10.76 4.20 -6.31
C VAL A 173 9.35 3.74 -5.94
N CYS A 174 8.50 3.51 -6.93
CA CYS A 174 7.08 3.21 -6.74
C CYS A 174 6.52 2.25 -7.80
N THR A 175 5.25 1.89 -7.66
CA THR A 175 4.51 1.03 -8.60
C THR A 175 4.12 1.72 -9.90
N GLY A 176 4.20 3.05 -9.98
CA GLY A 176 3.70 3.83 -11.11
C GLY A 176 2.22 4.14 -11.07
N ILE A 177 1.47 3.64 -10.09
CA ILE A 177 0.08 4.06 -9.88
C ILE A 177 0.09 5.44 -9.23
N ASP A 178 -0.45 6.40 -9.96
CA ASP A 178 -0.60 7.78 -9.54
C ASP A 178 -2.10 8.14 -9.56
N ASN A 179 -2.59 8.67 -8.45
CA ASN A 179 -3.94 9.22 -8.36
C ASN A 179 -3.89 10.71 -8.62
N GLY A 180 -3.88 11.07 -9.90
CA GLY A 180 -3.80 12.45 -10.36
C GLY A 180 -4.78 13.41 -9.68
N ASP A 181 -5.98 12.93 -9.31
CA ASP A 181 -7.01 13.73 -8.64
C ASP A 181 -6.77 13.94 -7.13
N LEU A 182 -6.07 13.03 -6.47
CA LEU A 182 -5.76 13.10 -5.03
C LEU A 182 -4.34 13.57 -4.77
N ASN A 183 -3.47 13.56 -5.77
CA ASN A 183 -2.10 14.02 -5.69
C ASN A 183 -1.92 15.37 -6.36
N ASN A 184 -0.98 16.10 -5.80
CA ASN A 184 -0.54 17.37 -6.33
C ASN A 184 -0.13 17.19 -7.81
N GLU A 185 -0.71 18.00 -8.72
CA GLU A 185 -0.32 18.08 -10.14
C GLU A 185 1.20 18.29 -10.38
N LYS A 186 1.94 18.57 -9.30
CA LYS A 186 3.39 18.79 -9.32
C LYS A 186 4.23 17.52 -9.33
N ILE A 187 3.63 16.34 -9.15
CA ILE A 187 4.36 15.05 -9.16
C ILE A 187 4.00 14.28 -10.42
N VAL A 188 4.99 13.62 -10.98
CA VAL A 188 4.83 12.75 -12.14
C VAL A 188 5.52 11.41 -11.90
N THR A 189 5.03 10.38 -12.57
CA THR A 189 5.66 9.07 -12.62
C THR A 189 6.48 8.93 -13.90
N VAL A 190 7.70 8.40 -13.78
CA VAL A 190 8.53 8.06 -14.94
C VAL A 190 8.97 6.61 -14.81
N PRO A 191 8.83 5.78 -15.87
CA PRO A 191 9.29 4.40 -15.86
C PRO A 191 10.78 4.28 -15.50
N LEU A 192 11.12 3.34 -14.63
CA LEU A 192 12.50 3.01 -14.28
C LEU A 192 13.02 1.90 -15.19
N ASP A 193 14.21 2.07 -15.74
CA ASP A 193 14.89 1.08 -16.57
C ASP A 193 15.50 -0.02 -15.70
N THR A 194 14.73 -1.07 -15.44
CA THR A 194 15.12 -2.22 -14.65
C THR A 194 14.26 -3.43 -15.01
N ASP A 195 14.81 -4.63 -14.83
CA ASP A 195 14.06 -5.89 -14.96
C ASP A 195 13.33 -6.27 -13.66
N GLU A 196 13.62 -5.55 -12.56
CA GLU A 196 12.94 -5.78 -11.27
C GLU A 196 11.46 -5.40 -11.34
N THR A 197 10.65 -6.20 -10.66
CA THR A 197 9.19 -6.00 -10.58
C THR A 197 8.68 -6.18 -9.16
N MET A 198 7.54 -5.58 -8.87
CA MET A 198 6.80 -5.79 -7.63
C MET A 198 5.59 -6.69 -7.89
N LEU A 199 5.47 -7.79 -7.16
CA LEU A 199 4.22 -8.55 -7.07
C LEU A 199 3.41 -8.01 -5.89
N LEU A 200 2.45 -7.15 -6.18
CA LEU A 200 1.54 -6.58 -5.19
C LEU A 200 0.50 -7.63 -4.80
N GLY A 201 0.21 -7.68 -3.51
CA GLY A 201 -0.77 -8.62 -2.99
C GLY A 201 -1.30 -8.19 -1.63
N TRP A 202 -2.18 -9.00 -1.12
CA TRP A 202 -2.76 -8.82 0.20
C TRP A 202 -2.57 -10.07 1.06
N ILE A 203 -2.49 -9.86 2.37
CA ILE A 203 -2.33 -10.93 3.35
C ILE A 203 -3.53 -10.98 4.29
N THR A 204 -3.88 -12.19 4.70
CA THR A 204 -4.89 -12.45 5.73
C THR A 204 -4.41 -13.48 6.71
N ASN A 205 -5.02 -13.49 7.90
CA ASN A 205 -4.84 -14.59 8.84
C ASN A 205 -5.69 -15.80 8.38
N GLU A 206 -5.07 -16.97 8.23
CA GLU A 206 -5.75 -18.20 7.76
C GLU A 206 -6.90 -18.66 8.68
N ARG A 207 -6.91 -18.21 9.95
CA ARG A 207 -7.90 -18.54 10.96
C ARG A 207 -9.06 -17.54 11.04
N ALA A 208 -8.95 -16.41 10.36
CA ALA A 208 -9.94 -15.33 10.39
C ALA A 208 -10.84 -15.37 9.16
N LYS A 209 -12.12 -15.05 9.36
CA LYS A 209 -13.05 -14.75 8.25
C LYS A 209 -13.10 -13.24 8.05
N LEU A 210 -13.02 -12.82 6.79
CA LEU A 210 -13.19 -11.42 6.43
C LEU A 210 -14.64 -10.97 6.70
N SER A 211 -14.78 -9.76 7.23
CA SER A 211 -16.06 -9.08 7.31
C SER A 211 -16.61 -8.73 5.91
N THR A 212 -17.89 -8.44 5.84
CA THR A 212 -18.52 -7.98 4.57
C THR A 212 -17.87 -6.70 4.07
N ALA A 213 -17.50 -5.77 4.96
CA ALA A 213 -16.81 -4.54 4.61
C ALA A 213 -15.41 -4.82 4.04
N ALA A 214 -14.65 -5.75 4.63
CA ALA A 214 -13.35 -6.16 4.11
C ALA A 214 -13.45 -6.83 2.73
N GLN A 215 -14.48 -7.64 2.49
CA GLN A 215 -14.75 -8.22 1.17
C GLN A 215 -15.08 -7.12 0.14
N THR A 216 -15.95 -6.17 0.50
CA THR A 216 -16.26 -5.02 -0.35
C THR A 216 -15.00 -4.20 -0.66
N TYR A 217 -14.12 -4.02 0.33
CA TYR A 217 -12.83 -3.36 0.11
C TYR A 217 -11.98 -4.08 -0.95
N LEU A 218 -11.87 -5.40 -0.89
CA LEU A 218 -11.10 -6.18 -1.87
C LEU A 218 -11.70 -6.08 -3.28
N ASP A 219 -13.04 -6.03 -3.41
CA ASP A 219 -13.69 -5.84 -4.70
C ASP A 219 -13.38 -4.45 -5.28
N LYS A 220 -13.44 -3.40 -4.43
CA LYS A 220 -13.04 -2.04 -4.83
C LYS A 220 -11.56 -1.96 -5.17
N LEU A 221 -10.69 -2.61 -4.40
CA LEU A 221 -9.25 -2.67 -4.65
C LEU A 221 -8.95 -3.25 -6.05
N ARG A 222 -9.60 -4.35 -6.42
CA ARG A 222 -9.48 -4.93 -7.76
C ARG A 222 -9.97 -3.96 -8.85
N THR A 223 -11.10 -3.31 -8.61
CA THR A 223 -11.66 -2.33 -9.57
C THR A 223 -10.72 -1.14 -9.78
N VAL A 224 -10.18 -0.58 -8.71
CA VAL A 224 -9.22 0.53 -8.77
C VAL A 224 -7.94 0.11 -9.51
N ILE A 225 -7.36 -1.04 -9.17
CA ILE A 225 -6.15 -1.55 -9.86
C ILE A 225 -6.40 -1.71 -11.36
N ALA A 226 -7.55 -2.27 -11.74
CA ALA A 226 -7.94 -2.45 -13.15
C ALA A 226 -8.16 -1.12 -13.86
N SER A 227 -8.74 -0.10 -13.21
CA SER A 227 -8.93 1.24 -13.78
C SER A 227 -7.62 1.96 -14.10
N HIS A 228 -6.55 1.66 -13.35
CA HIS A 228 -5.20 2.12 -13.64
C HIS A 228 -4.48 1.29 -14.72
N GLY A 229 -5.19 0.38 -15.39
CA GLY A 229 -4.66 -0.40 -16.54
C GLY A 229 -3.83 -1.62 -16.16
N TYR A 230 -3.79 -2.03 -14.90
CA TYR A 230 -3.08 -3.22 -14.47
C TYR A 230 -3.93 -4.48 -14.63
N LYS A 231 -3.29 -5.55 -15.10
CA LYS A 231 -3.93 -6.87 -15.21
C LYS A 231 -3.90 -7.55 -13.84
N LEU A 232 -5.10 -7.91 -13.37
CA LEU A 232 -5.23 -8.69 -12.13
C LEU A 232 -4.72 -10.12 -12.33
N ILE A 233 -4.22 -10.69 -11.24
CA ILE A 233 -3.85 -12.11 -11.13
C ILE A 233 -5.05 -12.81 -10.47
N ASP A 234 -5.52 -13.89 -11.13
CA ASP A 234 -6.63 -14.74 -10.66
C ASP A 234 -6.18 -15.72 -9.57
#